data_051a7de4e52648aeac0f6abe990f4b45
#
_entry.id   051a7de4e52648aeac0f6abe990f4b45
#
_cell.length_a   1.000
_cell.length_b   1.000
_cell.length_c   1.000
_cell.angle_alpha   90.00
_cell.angle_beta   90.00
_cell.angle_gamma   90.00
#
_symmetry.space_group_name_H-M   'P 1'
#
loop_
_entity.id
_entity.type
_entity.pdbx_description
1 polymer ?
#
loop_
_entity_poly.entity_id
_entity_poly.type
_entity_poly.pdbx_seq_one_letter_code
_entity_poly.pdbx_strand_id
1 'polypeptide(L)'
;MKKILILPKKKILVDMGVELIELEKVKNKLNLIKGLNSLSEKGFNKVLVEGGSEISASLIANSLIDKVFLYRSGIFIGGDGLSGIASYNIDNLELAKRYGLIKTRVLDDDILEEWSLVS
;
A
#
# COMPACT_ATOMS: atom_id res chain seq x y z
N MET A 1 -12.63 22.22 0.19
CA MET A 1 -12.19 21.01 -0.57
C MET A 1 -11.11 21.43 -1.58
N LYS A 2 -9.84 21.19 -1.25
CA LYS A 2 -8.75 21.50 -2.20
C LYS A 2 -8.60 20.33 -3.17
N LYS A 3 -9.08 20.51 -4.41
CA LYS A 3 -8.77 19.63 -5.55
C LYS A 3 -7.28 19.72 -5.84
N ILE A 4 -6.56 18.61 -5.72
CA ILE A 4 -5.23 18.52 -6.31
C ILE A 4 -5.45 18.10 -7.76
N LEU A 5 -5.49 19.10 -8.64
CA LEU A 5 -5.55 18.91 -10.06
C LEU A 5 -4.12 18.80 -10.62
N ILE A 6 -3.69 17.56 -10.94
CA ILE A 6 -2.68 17.36 -11.98
C ILE A 6 -3.48 17.00 -13.23
N LEU A 7 -4.10 18.04 -13.84
CA LEU A 7 -5.07 17.94 -14.93
C LEU A 7 -4.62 17.08 -16.13
N PRO A 8 -3.39 17.17 -16.66
CA PRO A 8 -3.02 16.36 -17.82
C PRO A 8 -2.94 14.87 -17.51
N LYS A 9 -2.48 14.48 -16.31
CA LYS A 9 -2.39 13.07 -15.92
C LYS A 9 -3.75 12.42 -15.67
N LYS A 10 -4.72 13.17 -15.12
CA LYS A 10 -6.10 12.66 -14.92
C LYS A 10 -6.73 12.23 -16.24
N LYS A 11 -6.64 13.09 -17.25
CA LYS A 11 -7.25 12.83 -18.56
C LYS A 11 -6.64 11.59 -19.21
N ILE A 12 -5.32 11.46 -19.20
CA ILE A 12 -4.62 10.29 -19.74
C ILE A 12 -5.10 9.00 -19.07
N LEU A 13 -5.21 8.98 -17.75
CA LEU A 13 -5.65 7.80 -17.01
C LEU A 13 -7.10 7.44 -17.35
N VAL A 14 -8.00 8.42 -17.42
CA VAL A 14 -9.41 8.19 -17.80
C VAL A 14 -9.51 7.67 -19.25
N ASP A 15 -8.74 8.26 -20.18
CA ASP A 15 -8.70 7.84 -21.58
C ASP A 15 -8.18 6.39 -21.72
N MET A 16 -7.35 5.92 -20.76
CA MET A 16 -6.89 4.54 -20.66
C MET A 16 -7.88 3.60 -19.95
N GLY A 17 -9.07 4.08 -19.56
CA GLY A 17 -10.08 3.29 -18.87
C GLY A 17 -9.88 3.18 -17.35
N VAL A 18 -9.01 4.00 -16.77
CA VAL A 18 -8.82 4.02 -15.31
C VAL A 18 -9.94 4.81 -14.65
N GLU A 19 -10.59 4.20 -13.67
CA GLU A 19 -11.57 4.89 -12.83
C GLU A 19 -10.85 5.67 -11.71
N LEU A 20 -11.21 6.95 -11.55
CA LEU A 20 -10.62 7.83 -10.54
C LEU A 20 -11.58 8.04 -9.39
N ILE A 21 -11.15 7.75 -8.18
CA ILE A 21 -11.88 8.04 -6.95
C ILE A 21 -11.25 9.25 -6.28
N GLU A 22 -12.01 10.32 -6.11
CA GLU A 22 -11.55 11.52 -5.40
C GLU A 22 -11.74 11.31 -3.89
N LEU A 23 -10.65 11.49 -3.15
CA LEU A 23 -10.64 11.35 -1.70
C LEU A 23 -10.28 12.68 -1.01
N GLU A 24 -10.92 12.94 0.10
CA GLU A 24 -10.54 14.04 0.99
C GLU A 24 -9.19 13.76 1.66
N LYS A 25 -8.45 14.82 1.92
CA LYS A 25 -7.25 14.76 2.74
C LYS A 25 -7.59 14.95 4.21
N VAL A 26 -7.06 14.06 5.04
CA VAL A 26 -7.06 14.18 6.51
C VAL A 26 -5.61 14.31 6.96
N LYS A 27 -5.27 15.37 7.67
CA LYS A 27 -3.88 15.67 8.12
C LYS A 27 -2.86 15.57 6.97
N ASN A 28 -3.22 16.15 5.83
CA ASN A 28 -2.42 16.18 4.59
C ASN A 28 -2.18 14.80 3.91
N LYS A 29 -2.84 13.73 4.36
CA LYS A 29 -2.83 12.38 3.74
C LYS A 29 -4.20 12.05 3.18
N LEU A 30 -4.25 11.17 2.16
CA LEU A 30 -5.52 10.67 1.62
C LEU A 30 -6.27 9.85 2.68
N ASN A 31 -7.58 10.02 2.75
CA ASN A 31 -8.44 9.18 3.60
C ASN A 31 -8.65 7.81 2.95
N LEU A 32 -7.72 6.89 3.19
CA LEU A 32 -7.73 5.56 2.58
C LEU A 32 -8.90 4.70 3.07
N ILE A 33 -9.40 4.92 4.29
CA ILE A 33 -10.60 4.22 4.80
C ILE A 33 -11.81 4.56 3.94
N LYS A 34 -12.03 5.85 3.64
CA LYS A 34 -13.10 6.26 2.72
C LYS A 34 -12.89 5.69 1.31
N GLY A 35 -11.63 5.62 0.84
CA GLY A 35 -11.30 5.01 -0.43
C GLY A 35 -11.68 3.54 -0.51
N LEU A 36 -11.31 2.75 0.49
CA LEU A 36 -11.67 1.32 0.58
C LEU A 36 -13.19 1.12 0.71
N ASN A 37 -13.87 1.97 1.48
CA ASN A 37 -15.33 1.92 1.57
C ASN A 37 -16.00 2.20 0.22
N SER A 38 -15.52 3.19 -0.54
CA SER A 38 -16.03 3.47 -1.89
C SER A 38 -15.84 2.30 -2.84
N LEU A 39 -14.71 1.57 -2.73
CA LEU A 39 -14.48 0.35 -3.51
C LEU A 39 -15.45 -0.77 -3.09
N SER A 40 -15.66 -0.94 -1.78
CA SER A 40 -16.60 -1.93 -1.24
C SER A 40 -18.04 -1.65 -1.70
N GLU A 41 -18.48 -0.40 -1.68
CA GLU A 41 -19.80 0.02 -2.19
C GLU A 41 -19.99 -0.28 -3.69
N LYS A 42 -18.90 -0.29 -4.46
CA LYS A 42 -18.88 -0.70 -5.88
C LYS A 42 -18.85 -2.23 -6.07
N GLY A 43 -18.84 -3.01 -4.98
CA GLY A 43 -18.83 -4.47 -5.00
C GLY A 43 -17.44 -5.12 -5.04
N PHE A 44 -16.36 -4.34 -4.92
CA PHE A 44 -15.02 -4.90 -4.82
C PHE A 44 -14.80 -5.47 -3.41
N ASN A 45 -14.55 -6.77 -3.31
CA ASN A 45 -14.25 -7.48 -2.06
C ASN A 45 -12.78 -7.87 -1.92
N LYS A 46 -11.97 -7.64 -2.95
CA LYS A 46 -10.52 -7.83 -2.96
C LYS A 46 -9.85 -6.66 -3.66
N VAL A 47 -8.85 -6.08 -3.03
CA VAL A 47 -8.08 -4.96 -3.57
C VAL A 47 -6.61 -5.32 -3.49
N LEU A 48 -5.91 -5.25 -4.61
CA LEU A 48 -4.46 -5.33 -4.66
C LEU A 48 -3.87 -3.92 -4.64
N VAL A 49 -2.94 -3.69 -3.72
CA VAL A 49 -2.21 -2.43 -3.61
C VAL A 49 -0.79 -2.66 -4.08
N GLU A 50 -0.44 -2.11 -5.23
CA GLU A 50 0.88 -2.29 -5.86
C GLU A 50 1.82 -1.12 -5.59
N GLY A 51 1.64 -0.39 -4.56
CA GLY A 51 2.69 0.48 -4.29
C GLY A 51 2.47 1.90 -3.90
N GLY A 52 3.61 2.50 -3.73
CA GLY A 52 3.94 3.72 -3.03
C GLY A 52 4.18 3.44 -1.55
N SER A 53 5.40 3.70 -1.09
CA SER A 53 5.82 3.45 0.29
C SER A 53 4.93 4.17 1.32
N GLU A 54 4.46 5.37 0.99
CA GLU A 54 3.55 6.18 1.84
C GLU A 54 2.16 5.55 1.97
N ILE A 55 1.61 5.02 0.87
CA ILE A 55 0.31 4.32 0.88
C ILE A 55 0.43 3.04 1.68
N SER A 56 1.48 2.26 1.44
CA SER A 56 1.76 1.02 2.18
C SER A 56 1.87 1.28 3.68
N ALA A 57 2.64 2.29 4.08
CA ALA A 57 2.80 2.69 5.47
C ALA A 57 1.45 3.10 6.11
N SER A 58 0.65 3.90 5.40
CA SER A 58 -0.66 4.34 5.90
C SER A 58 -1.64 3.19 6.07
N LEU A 59 -1.68 2.25 5.14
CA LEU A 59 -2.56 1.07 5.22
C LEU A 59 -2.13 0.12 6.35
N ILE A 60 -0.82 -0.13 6.50
CA ILE A 60 -0.27 -0.96 7.58
C ILE A 60 -0.56 -0.32 8.94
N ALA A 61 -0.27 0.97 9.10
CA ALA A 61 -0.50 1.69 10.35
C ALA A 61 -1.96 1.60 10.83
N ASN A 62 -2.91 1.60 9.90
CA ASN A 62 -4.34 1.50 10.19
C ASN A 62 -4.89 0.07 10.19
N SER A 63 -4.04 -0.95 10.11
CA SER A 63 -4.44 -2.38 10.04
C SER A 63 -5.42 -2.68 8.88
N LEU A 64 -5.24 -2.02 7.74
CA LEU A 64 -6.09 -2.15 6.55
C LEU A 64 -5.53 -3.14 5.51
N ILE A 65 -4.46 -3.86 5.83
CA ILE A 65 -3.84 -4.85 4.97
C ILE A 65 -3.99 -6.23 5.62
N ASP A 66 -4.71 -7.12 4.97
CA ASP A 66 -4.87 -8.51 5.43
C ASP A 66 -3.64 -9.36 5.08
N LYS A 67 -3.07 -9.14 3.88
CA LYS A 67 -1.93 -9.89 3.36
C LYS A 67 -0.86 -8.99 2.76
N VAL A 68 0.39 -9.37 2.97
CA VAL A 68 1.56 -8.74 2.33
C VAL A 68 2.27 -9.78 1.47
N PHE A 69 2.53 -9.44 0.23
CA PHE A 69 3.40 -10.19 -0.68
C PHE A 69 4.71 -9.43 -0.82
N LEU A 70 5.78 -9.98 -0.29
CA LEU A 70 7.09 -9.36 -0.29
C LEU A 70 8.02 -10.12 -1.24
N TYR A 71 8.47 -9.43 -2.28
CA TYR A 71 9.50 -9.93 -3.19
C TYR A 71 10.87 -9.43 -2.71
N ARG A 72 11.80 -10.34 -2.52
CA ARG A 72 13.19 -10.02 -2.17
C ARG A 72 14.12 -10.56 -3.24
N SER A 73 14.93 -9.67 -3.81
CA SER A 73 16.00 -10.01 -4.73
C SER A 73 17.32 -10.21 -3.99
N GLY A 74 18.23 -10.95 -4.61
CA GLY A 74 19.62 -11.10 -4.15
C GLY A 74 20.49 -9.86 -4.33
N ILE A 75 19.91 -8.71 -4.73
CA ILE A 75 20.62 -7.45 -4.92
C ILE A 75 20.58 -6.62 -3.64
N PHE A 76 21.74 -6.25 -3.13
CA PHE A 76 21.88 -5.44 -1.92
C PHE A 76 22.19 -4.00 -2.30
N ILE A 77 21.22 -3.08 -2.11
CA ILE A 77 21.36 -1.65 -2.44
C ILE A 77 21.78 -0.83 -1.20
N GLY A 78 21.43 -1.29 -0.01
CA GLY A 78 21.67 -0.56 1.24
C GLY A 78 20.85 0.71 1.35
N GLY A 79 21.41 1.74 1.97
CA GLY A 79 20.71 3.01 2.22
C GLY A 79 20.44 3.86 0.98
N ASP A 80 20.99 3.51 -0.18
CA ASP A 80 20.74 4.21 -1.45
C ASP A 80 19.40 3.81 -2.08
N GLY A 81 18.77 2.75 -1.59
CA GLY A 81 17.46 2.28 -2.05
C GLY A 81 16.31 3.07 -1.45
N LEU A 82 15.16 3.07 -2.16
CA LEU A 82 13.92 3.58 -1.61
C LEU A 82 13.31 2.55 -0.66
N SER A 83 12.81 3.02 0.49
CA SER A 83 12.10 2.16 1.43
C SER A 83 10.79 1.64 0.82
N GLY A 84 10.55 0.34 0.89
CA GLY A 84 9.28 -0.26 0.44
C GLY A 84 8.07 0.16 1.28
N ILE A 85 8.30 0.50 2.55
CA ILE A 85 7.33 1.02 3.50
C ILE A 85 7.91 2.28 4.12
N ALA A 86 7.23 3.42 3.97
CA ALA A 86 7.66 4.69 4.57
C ALA A 86 7.49 4.67 6.09
N SER A 87 8.08 5.66 6.75
CA SER A 87 7.90 5.84 8.19
C SER A 87 6.43 6.06 8.55
N TYR A 88 5.97 5.41 9.62
CA TYR A 88 4.65 5.62 10.22
C TYR A 88 4.73 5.80 11.75
N ASN A 89 5.85 6.41 12.20
CA ASN A 89 6.09 6.84 13.57
C ASN A 89 6.06 5.68 14.60
N ILE A 90 6.85 4.64 14.34
CA ILE A 90 7.04 3.55 15.30
C ILE A 90 8.26 3.87 16.19
N ASP A 91 7.98 4.29 17.41
CA ASP A 91 8.99 4.60 18.42
C ASP A 91 9.34 3.37 19.27
N ASN A 92 8.46 2.37 19.30
CA ASN A 92 8.64 1.12 20.02
C ASN A 92 8.17 -0.06 19.17
N LEU A 93 8.94 -1.13 19.11
CA LEU A 93 8.63 -2.34 18.35
C LEU A 93 7.31 -3.02 18.78
N GLU A 94 6.89 -2.82 20.03
CA GLU A 94 5.60 -3.34 20.52
C GLU A 94 4.39 -2.70 19.80
N LEU A 95 4.57 -1.47 19.27
CA LEU A 95 3.56 -0.75 18.52
C LEU A 95 3.53 -1.14 17.05
N ALA A 96 4.56 -1.82 16.56
CA ALA A 96 4.65 -2.27 15.18
C ALA A 96 3.59 -3.36 14.90
N LYS A 97 2.99 -3.27 13.72
CA LYS A 97 2.04 -4.31 13.28
C LYS A 97 2.77 -5.62 13.00
N ARG A 98 2.21 -6.71 13.46
CA ARG A 98 2.80 -8.05 13.29
C ARG A 98 2.06 -8.83 12.21
N TYR A 99 2.84 -9.47 11.38
CA TYR A 99 2.36 -10.39 10.35
C TYR A 99 3.01 -11.75 10.54
N GLY A 100 2.25 -12.81 10.39
CA GLY A 100 2.73 -14.19 10.43
C GLY A 100 3.06 -14.67 9.02
N LEU A 101 4.18 -15.37 8.86
CA LEU A 101 4.59 -15.96 7.59
C LEU A 101 3.65 -17.12 7.24
N ILE A 102 3.05 -17.06 6.07
CA ILE A 102 2.16 -18.12 5.53
C ILE A 102 2.94 -19.03 4.60
N LYS A 103 3.71 -18.46 3.67
CA LYS A 103 4.38 -19.21 2.62
C LYS A 103 5.60 -18.49 2.11
N THR A 104 6.60 -19.25 1.71
CA THR A 104 7.77 -18.78 0.98
C THR A 104 7.89 -19.57 -0.31
N ARG A 105 8.23 -18.89 -1.40
CA ARG A 105 8.54 -19.50 -2.70
C ARG A 105 9.84 -18.94 -3.24
N VAL A 106 10.70 -19.82 -3.73
CA VAL A 106 11.89 -19.44 -4.47
C VAL A 106 11.48 -19.23 -5.93
N LEU A 107 11.86 -18.10 -6.51
CA LEU A 107 11.61 -17.70 -7.89
C LEU A 107 12.96 -17.38 -8.53
N ASP A 108 13.62 -18.39 -9.06
CA ASP A 108 15.01 -18.33 -9.52
C ASP A 108 15.95 -17.79 -8.40
N ASP A 109 16.51 -16.60 -8.55
CA ASP A 109 17.36 -15.94 -7.57
C ASP A 109 16.60 -15.03 -6.59
N ASP A 110 15.28 -14.95 -6.72
CA ASP A 110 14.41 -14.15 -5.89
C ASP A 110 13.58 -15.00 -4.93
N ILE A 111 13.03 -14.35 -3.91
CA ILE A 111 12.12 -15.00 -2.94
C ILE A 111 10.82 -14.21 -2.88
N LEU A 112 9.69 -14.92 -2.97
CA LEU A 112 8.37 -14.38 -2.66
C LEU A 112 7.93 -14.89 -1.28
N GLU A 113 7.61 -13.98 -0.39
CA GLU A 113 7.02 -14.27 0.93
C GLU A 113 5.57 -13.79 0.98
N GLU A 114 4.71 -14.62 1.52
CA GLU A 114 3.31 -14.27 1.82
C GLU A 114 3.14 -14.20 3.33
N TRP A 115 2.67 -13.04 3.81
CA TRP A 115 2.44 -12.75 5.21
C TRP A 115 0.98 -12.38 5.45
N SER A 116 0.41 -12.75 6.59
CA SER A 116 -0.94 -12.39 7.01
C SER A 116 -0.91 -11.63 8.32
N LEU A 117 -1.79 -10.63 8.45
CA LEU A 117 -1.94 -9.89 9.69
C LEU A 117 -2.27 -10.85 10.84
N VAL A 118 -1.54 -10.71 11.95
CA VAL A 118 -1.83 -11.45 13.19
C VAL A 118 -2.82 -10.62 14.00
N SER A 119 -3.96 -11.21 14.30
CA SER A 119 -5.03 -10.62 15.14
C SER A 119 -4.61 -10.53 16.62
#